data_e4713e1fc73767c2b674be31a363c927
#
_entry.id   e4713e1fc73767c2b674be31a363c927
#
_cell.length_a   1.000
_cell.length_b   1.000
_cell.length_c   1.000
_cell.angle_alpha   90.00
_cell.angle_beta   90.00
_cell.angle_gamma   90.00
#
_symmetry.space_group_name_H-M   'P 1'
#
loop_
_entity.id
_entity.type
_entity.pdbx_description
1 polymer ?
#
loop_
_entity_poly.entity_id
_entity_poly.type
_entity_poly.pdbx_seq_one_letter_code
_entity_poly.pdbx_strand_id
1 'polypeptide(L)'
;MDASVYSMEGKKTGIVTLPESIFGVRWNADLVKQVADSLLSAKRKNVAHTKGRGDVRGGGRKPWKQKGTGRARHGSIRSPIWVGGGVTGGPTKDKNFDRKVSKKMKAKALHTILSRKLHDGEVLFVDSLRLPESKTKVAIKALQTLSGIKGFEYIFTKRNNATVIAMSAKNKETERAFDNLGNVEVIEARNLNPLLLLEYKYLIIENPKLIYGKS
;
A
#
# COMPACT_ATOMS: atom_id res chain seq x y z
N MET A 1 -0.30 26.79 6.51
CA MET A 1 0.34 26.07 7.63
C MET A 1 1.84 26.05 7.36
N ASP A 2 2.65 26.41 8.35
CA ASP A 2 4.10 26.47 8.18
C ASP A 2 4.77 25.27 8.81
N ALA A 3 5.74 24.69 8.10
CA ALA A 3 6.50 23.53 8.53
C ALA A 3 8.01 23.79 8.42
N SER A 4 8.77 23.27 9.38
CA SER A 4 10.23 23.38 9.37
C SER A 4 10.84 22.38 8.39
N VAL A 5 11.80 22.84 7.60
CA VAL A 5 12.59 22.01 6.68
C VAL A 5 13.98 21.80 7.28
N TYR A 6 14.47 20.57 7.21
CA TYR A 6 15.75 20.15 7.77
C TYR A 6 16.73 19.73 6.67
N SER A 7 18.02 19.89 6.93
CA SER A 7 19.08 19.28 6.12
C SER A 7 19.27 17.82 6.50
N MET A 8 20.03 17.07 5.69
CA MET A 8 20.48 15.71 6.02
C MET A 8 21.33 15.64 7.30
N GLU A 9 21.89 16.75 7.73
CA GLU A 9 22.66 16.90 8.99
C GLU A 9 21.77 17.14 10.22
N GLY A 10 20.43 17.13 10.07
CA GLY A 10 19.49 17.40 11.16
C GLY A 10 19.37 18.87 11.55
N LYS A 11 19.98 19.78 10.78
CA LYS A 11 19.89 21.24 11.03
C LYS A 11 18.68 21.82 10.34
N LYS A 12 17.98 22.73 11.01
CA LYS A 12 16.86 23.47 10.40
C LYS A 12 17.38 24.42 9.34
N THR A 13 16.94 24.22 8.08
CA THR A 13 17.37 24.99 6.91
C THR A 13 16.40 26.13 6.59
N GLY A 14 15.10 25.95 6.86
CA GLY A 14 14.09 26.95 6.55
C GLY A 14 12.69 26.57 6.98
N ILE A 15 11.73 27.33 6.47
CA ILE A 15 10.30 27.11 6.66
C ILE A 15 9.65 27.00 5.29
N VAL A 16 8.69 26.09 5.15
CA VAL A 16 7.86 25.95 3.96
C VAL A 16 6.39 26.16 4.33
N THR A 17 5.67 26.94 3.54
CA THR A 17 4.22 27.10 3.68
C THR A 17 3.51 26.00 2.92
N LEU A 18 2.76 25.16 3.65
CA LEU A 18 2.02 24.04 3.11
C LEU A 18 0.59 24.44 2.73
N PRO A 19 0.04 23.92 1.61
CA PRO A 19 -1.32 24.20 1.18
C PRO A 19 -2.35 23.57 2.13
N GLU A 20 -3.30 24.36 2.61
CA GLU A 20 -4.38 23.91 3.49
C GLU A 20 -5.31 22.90 2.82
N SER A 21 -5.43 22.96 1.49
CA SER A 21 -6.22 22.01 0.70
C SER A 21 -5.71 20.56 0.81
N ILE A 22 -4.45 20.36 1.19
CA ILE A 22 -3.82 19.03 1.35
C ILE A 22 -3.63 18.69 2.83
N PHE A 23 -3.11 19.63 3.62
CA PHE A 23 -2.68 19.39 5.00
C PHE A 23 -3.66 19.92 6.06
N GLY A 24 -4.73 20.64 5.65
CA GLY A 24 -5.78 21.18 6.54
C GLY A 24 -7.10 20.38 6.47
N VAL A 25 -7.12 19.18 5.90
CA VAL A 25 -8.35 18.41 5.71
C VAL A 25 -8.77 17.72 7.00
N ARG A 26 -10.06 17.87 7.37
CA ARG A 26 -10.64 17.20 8.55
C ARG A 26 -10.57 15.66 8.40
N TRP A 27 -10.21 14.97 9.48
CA TRP A 27 -10.16 13.51 9.53
C TRP A 27 -11.52 12.87 9.24
N ASN A 28 -11.53 11.84 8.41
CA ASN A 28 -12.70 11.02 8.10
C ASN A 28 -12.28 9.54 8.05
N ALA A 29 -12.53 8.81 9.12
CA ALA A 29 -12.14 7.42 9.30
C ALA A 29 -12.80 6.48 8.28
N ASP A 30 -14.09 6.70 7.98
CA ASP A 30 -14.87 5.83 7.09
C ASP A 30 -14.34 5.90 5.66
N LEU A 31 -14.05 7.12 5.17
CA LEU A 31 -13.44 7.33 3.86
C LEU A 31 -12.06 6.66 3.76
N VAL A 32 -11.23 6.86 4.77
CA VAL A 32 -9.88 6.27 4.82
C VAL A 32 -9.96 4.75 4.83
N LYS A 33 -10.83 4.17 5.68
CA LYS A 33 -11.05 2.72 5.75
C LYS A 33 -11.54 2.15 4.42
N GLN A 34 -12.55 2.76 3.80
CA GLN A 34 -13.08 2.30 2.52
C GLN A 34 -12.02 2.26 1.43
N VAL A 35 -11.17 3.29 1.35
CA VAL A 35 -10.07 3.35 0.37
C VAL A 35 -8.97 2.35 0.70
N ALA A 36 -8.59 2.20 1.98
CA ALA A 36 -7.61 1.22 2.41
C ALA A 36 -8.05 -0.22 2.10
N ASP A 37 -9.30 -0.57 2.43
CA ASP A 37 -9.89 -1.89 2.13
C ASP A 37 -9.91 -2.18 0.62
N SER A 38 -10.20 -1.15 -0.21
CA SER A 38 -10.15 -1.27 -1.67
C SER A 38 -8.73 -1.57 -2.17
N LEU A 39 -7.72 -0.86 -1.65
CA LEU A 39 -6.32 -1.06 -2.04
C LEU A 39 -5.78 -2.42 -1.57
N LEU A 40 -6.14 -2.86 -0.36
CA LEU A 40 -5.80 -4.20 0.15
C LEU A 40 -6.46 -5.30 -0.70
N SER A 41 -7.71 -5.10 -1.09
CA SER A 41 -8.43 -6.03 -1.95
C SER A 41 -7.78 -6.15 -3.32
N ALA A 42 -7.30 -5.04 -3.90
CA ALA A 42 -6.58 -5.03 -5.18
C ALA A 42 -5.19 -5.69 -5.13
N LYS A 43 -4.52 -5.66 -3.96
CA LYS A 43 -3.25 -6.40 -3.76
C LYS A 43 -3.42 -7.92 -3.78
N ARG A 44 -4.65 -8.44 -3.57
CA ARG A 44 -4.92 -9.87 -3.45
C ARG A 44 -4.78 -10.56 -4.79
N LYS A 45 -3.87 -11.53 -4.89
CA LYS A 45 -3.69 -12.39 -6.06
C LYS A 45 -4.55 -13.66 -5.90
N ASN A 46 -5.32 -13.99 -6.96
CA ASN A 46 -6.09 -15.25 -7.01
C ASN A 46 -5.18 -16.37 -7.48
N VAL A 47 -4.68 -17.16 -6.54
CA VAL A 47 -3.85 -18.33 -6.85
C VAL A 47 -4.65 -19.61 -6.76
N ALA A 48 -5.59 -19.69 -5.81
CA ALA A 48 -6.41 -20.86 -5.58
C ALA A 48 -7.47 -21.03 -6.68
N HIS A 49 -7.58 -22.25 -7.21
CA HIS A 49 -8.59 -22.64 -8.19
C HIS A 49 -9.06 -24.06 -7.93
N THR A 50 -10.37 -24.26 -7.94
CA THR A 50 -10.99 -25.59 -7.81
C THR A 50 -11.61 -25.99 -9.14
N LYS A 51 -11.58 -27.28 -9.46
CA LYS A 51 -12.22 -27.81 -10.65
C LYS A 51 -13.73 -27.81 -10.46
N GLY A 52 -14.41 -27.05 -11.30
CA GLY A 52 -15.86 -27.09 -11.40
C GLY A 52 -16.36 -28.37 -12.11
N ARG A 53 -17.67 -28.52 -12.20
CA ARG A 53 -18.31 -29.65 -12.85
C ARG A 53 -17.85 -29.86 -14.30
N GLY A 54 -17.51 -28.81 -15.01
CA GLY A 54 -17.02 -28.87 -16.41
C GLY A 54 -15.58 -29.38 -16.51
N ASP A 55 -14.75 -29.08 -15.48
CA ASP A 55 -13.29 -29.30 -15.50
C ASP A 55 -12.87 -30.71 -15.00
N VAL A 56 -13.77 -31.37 -14.29
CA VAL A 56 -13.52 -32.74 -13.80
C VAL A 56 -13.58 -33.73 -14.96
N ARG A 57 -12.58 -34.61 -15.06
CA ARG A 57 -12.54 -35.67 -16.08
C ARG A 57 -13.66 -36.69 -15.86
N GLY A 58 -14.28 -37.18 -16.96
CA GLY A 58 -15.29 -38.23 -16.93
C GLY A 58 -16.72 -37.73 -17.23
N GLY A 59 -17.72 -38.55 -17.01
CA GLY A 59 -19.14 -38.16 -16.97
C GLY A 59 -19.85 -37.88 -18.31
N GLY A 60 -19.35 -38.28 -19.45
CA GLY A 60 -20.05 -38.12 -20.74
C GLY A 60 -21.30 -38.99 -20.87
N ARG A 61 -21.37 -40.08 -20.14
CA ARG A 61 -22.50 -41.05 -20.16
C ARG A 61 -23.38 -40.84 -18.93
N LYS A 62 -24.72 -40.90 -19.14
CA LYS A 62 -25.71 -40.90 -18.06
C LYS A 62 -25.57 -42.19 -17.22
N PRO A 63 -25.50 -42.12 -15.86
CA PRO A 63 -25.26 -43.30 -15.00
C PRO A 63 -26.29 -44.41 -15.16
N TRP A 64 -27.60 -44.06 -15.29
CA TRP A 64 -28.70 -44.97 -15.48
C TRP A 64 -29.88 -44.28 -16.20
N LYS A 65 -30.86 -45.10 -16.60
CA LYS A 65 -32.08 -44.63 -17.30
C LYS A 65 -32.85 -43.62 -16.43
N GLN A 66 -33.57 -42.69 -17.08
CA GLN A 66 -34.33 -41.63 -16.43
C GLN A 66 -35.46 -42.15 -15.50
N LYS A 67 -36.07 -43.31 -15.87
CA LYS A 67 -37.18 -43.98 -15.15
C LYS A 67 -36.95 -45.46 -15.11
N GLY A 68 -37.64 -46.18 -14.20
CA GLY A 68 -37.64 -47.65 -14.12
C GLY A 68 -36.47 -48.24 -13.32
N THR A 69 -35.69 -47.45 -12.55
CA THR A 69 -34.57 -47.94 -11.73
C THR A 69 -34.78 -47.82 -10.23
N GLY A 70 -35.87 -47.16 -9.80
CA GLY A 70 -36.11 -46.85 -8.37
C GLY A 70 -35.08 -45.94 -7.71
N ARG A 71 -34.05 -45.50 -8.45
CA ARG A 71 -32.97 -44.63 -7.97
C ARG A 71 -33.25 -43.14 -8.24
N ALA A 72 -32.60 -42.26 -7.49
CA ALA A 72 -32.63 -40.81 -7.74
C ALA A 72 -32.15 -40.50 -9.19
N ARG A 73 -32.73 -39.48 -9.81
CA ARG A 73 -32.39 -39.11 -11.18
C ARG A 73 -31.07 -38.32 -11.22
N HIS A 74 -30.09 -38.85 -11.97
CA HIS A 74 -28.79 -38.20 -12.17
C HIS A 74 -28.46 -38.08 -13.65
N GLY A 75 -27.93 -36.91 -14.05
CA GLY A 75 -27.48 -36.68 -15.41
C GLY A 75 -26.00 -36.97 -15.62
N SER A 76 -25.18 -36.81 -14.60
CA SER A 76 -23.74 -36.96 -14.67
C SER A 76 -23.15 -37.29 -13.32
N ILE A 77 -22.11 -38.14 -13.29
CA ILE A 77 -21.31 -38.47 -12.10
C ILE A 77 -20.39 -37.33 -11.68
N ARG A 78 -20.19 -36.32 -12.53
CA ARG A 78 -19.41 -35.09 -12.22
C ARG A 78 -20.18 -34.09 -11.38
N SER A 79 -21.46 -34.36 -11.07
CA SER A 79 -22.26 -33.45 -10.24
C SER A 79 -21.62 -33.27 -8.86
N PRO A 80 -21.71 -32.10 -8.23
CA PRO A 80 -21.14 -31.82 -6.90
C PRO A 80 -21.65 -32.74 -5.78
N ILE A 81 -22.80 -33.36 -5.95
CA ILE A 81 -23.38 -34.36 -5.01
C ILE A 81 -22.68 -35.73 -5.03
N TRP A 82 -21.83 -35.95 -6.03
CA TRP A 82 -21.09 -37.20 -6.15
C TRP A 82 -19.68 -37.05 -5.56
N VAL A 83 -19.20 -38.11 -4.90
CA VAL A 83 -17.80 -38.18 -4.47
C VAL A 83 -16.90 -38.11 -5.70
N GLY A 84 -15.95 -37.17 -5.71
CA GLY A 84 -15.10 -36.91 -6.88
C GLY A 84 -15.75 -36.02 -7.97
N GLY A 85 -16.96 -35.55 -7.76
CA GLY A 85 -17.59 -34.54 -8.62
C GLY A 85 -16.97 -33.14 -8.49
N GLY A 86 -17.40 -32.22 -9.37
CA GLY A 86 -16.89 -30.84 -9.36
C GLY A 86 -17.33 -30.04 -8.14
N VAL A 87 -16.50 -29.11 -7.72
CA VAL A 87 -16.78 -28.22 -6.58
C VAL A 87 -17.72 -27.11 -7.00
N THR A 88 -18.73 -26.83 -6.19
CA THR A 88 -19.64 -25.67 -6.36
C THR A 88 -19.27 -24.59 -5.34
N GLY A 89 -19.06 -23.35 -5.80
CA GLY A 89 -18.76 -22.23 -4.90
C GLY A 89 -17.34 -22.21 -4.31
N GLY A 90 -16.43 -23.04 -4.85
CA GLY A 90 -15.01 -23.01 -4.47
C GLY A 90 -14.27 -21.79 -5.02
N PRO A 91 -13.01 -21.60 -4.64
CA PRO A 91 -12.18 -20.51 -5.15
C PRO A 91 -11.95 -20.69 -6.65
N THR A 92 -12.02 -19.58 -7.41
CA THR A 92 -11.74 -19.53 -8.84
C THR A 92 -10.69 -18.49 -9.14
N LYS A 93 -9.76 -18.81 -10.05
CA LYS A 93 -8.72 -17.87 -10.49
C LYS A 93 -9.29 -16.62 -11.17
N ASP A 94 -10.50 -16.73 -11.73
CA ASP A 94 -11.16 -15.64 -12.48
C ASP A 94 -11.93 -14.68 -11.57
N LYS A 95 -11.96 -14.92 -10.26
CA LYS A 95 -12.66 -14.06 -9.30
C LYS A 95 -11.91 -12.74 -9.15
N ASN A 96 -12.56 -11.63 -9.48
CA ASN A 96 -12.03 -10.29 -9.28
C ASN A 96 -12.39 -9.78 -7.88
N PHE A 97 -11.37 -9.35 -7.11
CA PHE A 97 -11.53 -8.76 -5.79
C PHE A 97 -11.42 -7.22 -5.82
N ASP A 98 -11.16 -6.63 -6.97
CA ASP A 98 -11.04 -5.18 -7.09
C ASP A 98 -12.34 -4.48 -6.72
N ARG A 99 -12.22 -3.44 -5.90
CA ARG A 99 -13.32 -2.56 -5.52
C ARG A 99 -13.13 -1.20 -6.17
N LYS A 100 -14.12 -0.76 -6.93
CA LYS A 100 -14.09 0.54 -7.61
C LYS A 100 -14.19 1.67 -6.59
N VAL A 101 -13.19 2.56 -6.59
CA VAL A 101 -13.18 3.81 -5.80
C VAL A 101 -12.87 4.96 -6.74
N SER A 102 -13.61 6.08 -6.61
CA SER A 102 -13.40 7.24 -7.47
C SER A 102 -12.04 7.91 -7.22
N LYS A 103 -11.49 8.56 -8.25
CA LYS A 103 -10.22 9.31 -8.15
C LYS A 103 -10.28 10.39 -7.05
N LYS A 104 -11.42 11.12 -6.96
CA LYS A 104 -11.63 12.15 -5.93
C LYS A 104 -11.63 11.58 -4.51
N MET A 105 -12.22 10.40 -4.30
CA MET A 105 -12.20 9.72 -2.99
C MET A 105 -10.77 9.30 -2.60
N LYS A 106 -10.00 8.72 -3.54
CA LYS A 106 -8.59 8.35 -3.30
C LYS A 106 -7.74 9.57 -2.92
N ALA A 107 -7.85 10.66 -3.68
CA ALA A 107 -7.14 11.90 -3.39
C ALA A 107 -7.55 12.48 -2.02
N LYS A 108 -8.86 12.57 -1.72
CA LYS A 108 -9.35 13.08 -0.44
C LYS A 108 -8.89 12.22 0.74
N ALA A 109 -8.87 10.88 0.60
CA ALA A 109 -8.33 9.98 1.62
C ALA A 109 -6.83 10.22 1.85
N LEU A 110 -6.04 10.37 0.78
CA LEU A 110 -4.61 10.70 0.88
C LEU A 110 -4.39 12.02 1.64
N HIS A 111 -5.10 13.09 1.26
CA HIS A 111 -5.01 14.39 1.93
C HIS A 111 -5.41 14.31 3.40
N THR A 112 -6.47 13.57 3.72
CA THR A 112 -6.93 13.36 5.10
C THR A 112 -5.85 12.69 5.96
N ILE A 113 -5.13 11.68 5.42
CA ILE A 113 -4.05 10.99 6.13
C ILE A 113 -2.84 11.91 6.29
N LEU A 114 -2.44 12.64 5.23
CA LEU A 114 -1.33 13.61 5.29
C LEU A 114 -1.59 14.70 6.33
N SER A 115 -2.81 15.24 6.36
CA SER A 115 -3.25 16.22 7.34
C SER A 115 -3.14 15.67 8.77
N ARG A 116 -3.58 14.43 8.99
CA ARG A 116 -3.51 13.79 10.31
C ARG A 116 -2.07 13.52 10.73
N LYS A 117 -1.25 12.98 9.85
CA LYS A 117 0.18 12.73 10.13
C LYS A 117 0.96 14.00 10.44
N LEU A 118 0.65 15.11 9.75
CA LEU A 118 1.26 16.40 10.04
C LEU A 118 0.86 16.90 11.44
N HIS A 119 -0.42 16.79 11.78
CA HIS A 119 -0.94 17.17 13.11
C HIS A 119 -0.30 16.33 14.23
N ASP A 120 -0.09 15.04 13.98
CA ASP A 120 0.50 14.11 14.95
C ASP A 120 2.04 14.21 15.01
N GLY A 121 2.67 15.10 14.20
CA GLY A 121 4.13 15.29 14.16
C GLY A 121 4.90 14.13 13.54
N GLU A 122 4.28 13.37 12.65
CA GLU A 122 4.88 12.20 11.99
C GLU A 122 5.45 12.52 10.58
N VAL A 123 5.42 13.79 10.14
CA VAL A 123 5.93 14.22 8.83
C VAL A 123 7.19 15.06 9.01
N LEU A 124 8.28 14.63 8.40
CA LEU A 124 9.56 15.33 8.35
C LEU A 124 9.82 15.86 6.95
N PHE A 125 10.08 17.14 6.83
CA PHE A 125 10.45 17.77 5.57
C PHE A 125 11.97 17.95 5.49
N VAL A 126 12.57 17.46 4.40
CA VAL A 126 14.01 17.53 4.16
C VAL A 126 14.25 18.26 2.85
N ASP A 127 15.30 19.08 2.83
CA ASP A 127 15.66 19.88 1.64
C ASP A 127 16.12 18.98 0.49
N SER A 128 17.04 18.06 0.76
CA SER A 128 17.56 17.10 -0.23
C SER A 128 17.94 15.78 0.43
N LEU A 129 17.66 14.67 -0.26
CA LEU A 129 18.03 13.30 0.14
C LEU A 129 19.15 12.71 -0.72
N ARG A 130 19.99 13.55 -1.32
CA ARG A 130 21.12 13.09 -2.13
C ARG A 130 22.20 12.50 -1.23
N LEU A 131 22.46 11.21 -1.41
CA LEU A 131 23.55 10.51 -0.75
C LEU A 131 24.84 10.60 -1.60
N PRO A 132 26.03 10.78 -0.99
CA PRO A 132 27.29 10.83 -1.71
C PRO A 132 27.64 9.48 -2.35
N GLU A 133 27.20 8.38 -1.78
CA GLU A 133 27.42 7.01 -2.27
C GLU A 133 26.16 6.17 -2.10
N SER A 134 25.90 5.24 -3.04
CA SER A 134 24.78 4.29 -2.97
C SER A 134 25.08 3.10 -2.03
N LYS A 135 25.50 3.39 -0.80
CA LYS A 135 25.81 2.39 0.22
C LYS A 135 24.82 2.45 1.38
N THR A 136 24.34 1.29 1.83
CA THR A 136 23.44 1.19 3.01
C THR A 136 24.02 1.81 4.27
N LYS A 137 25.33 1.74 4.48
CA LYS A 137 26.00 2.37 5.63
C LYS A 137 25.81 3.89 5.64
N VAL A 138 25.80 4.53 4.47
CA VAL A 138 25.58 5.97 4.35
C VAL A 138 24.12 6.32 4.62
N ALA A 139 23.18 5.51 4.10
CA ALA A 139 21.75 5.65 4.35
C ALA A 139 21.42 5.51 5.85
N ILE A 140 22.01 4.53 6.53
CA ILE A 140 21.85 4.33 7.99
C ILE A 140 22.34 5.55 8.77
N LYS A 141 23.53 6.07 8.46
CA LYS A 141 24.04 7.28 9.10
C LYS A 141 23.12 8.48 8.93
N ALA A 142 22.58 8.66 7.71
CA ALA A 142 21.64 9.72 7.43
C ALA A 142 20.38 9.61 8.29
N LEU A 143 19.78 8.40 8.39
CA LEU A 143 18.62 8.16 9.26
C LEU A 143 18.94 8.35 10.75
N GLN A 144 20.13 7.94 11.20
CA GLN A 144 20.59 8.17 12.57
C GLN A 144 20.72 9.67 12.89
N THR A 145 21.22 10.46 11.95
CA THR A 145 21.29 11.92 12.11
C THR A 145 19.89 12.53 12.20
N LEU A 146 18.96 12.11 11.33
CA LEU A 146 17.58 12.58 11.35
C LEU A 146 16.81 12.11 12.62
N SER A 147 17.17 10.98 13.22
CA SER A 147 16.58 10.52 14.48
C SER A 147 16.93 11.40 15.68
N GLY A 148 17.95 12.24 15.57
CA GLY A 148 18.27 13.27 16.59
C GLY A 148 17.27 14.43 16.64
N ILE A 149 16.35 14.55 15.66
CA ILE A 149 15.31 15.58 15.64
C ILE A 149 14.19 15.16 16.60
N LYS A 150 13.80 16.07 17.49
CA LYS A 150 12.74 15.84 18.49
C LYS A 150 11.43 15.38 17.82
N GLY A 151 10.88 14.24 18.26
CA GLY A 151 9.68 13.61 17.71
C GLY A 151 9.97 12.53 16.67
N PHE A 152 11.21 12.40 16.20
CA PHE A 152 11.61 11.45 15.16
C PHE A 152 12.64 10.40 15.65
N GLU A 153 12.75 10.19 16.98
CA GLU A 153 13.73 9.30 17.60
C GLU A 153 13.61 7.84 17.10
N TYR A 154 12.42 7.43 16.70
CA TYR A 154 12.14 6.06 16.24
C TYR A 154 12.19 5.85 14.73
N ILE A 155 12.63 6.85 13.96
CA ILE A 155 12.68 6.82 12.47
C ILE A 155 13.52 5.64 11.96
N PHE A 156 14.57 5.28 12.69
CA PHE A 156 15.48 4.20 12.35
C PHE A 156 15.34 2.98 13.28
N THR A 157 15.07 3.19 14.57
CA THR A 157 15.06 2.12 15.60
C THR A 157 13.81 1.26 15.58
N LYS A 158 12.69 1.74 15.02
CA LYS A 158 11.48 0.93 14.87
C LYS A 158 11.73 -0.23 13.90
N ARG A 159 11.52 -1.47 14.38
CA ARG A 159 11.87 -2.70 13.67
C ARG A 159 11.12 -2.88 12.34
N ASN A 160 9.84 -2.57 12.29
CA ASN A 160 8.99 -2.78 11.12
C ASN A 160 8.27 -1.49 10.74
N ASN A 161 8.14 -1.22 9.45
CA ASN A 161 7.34 -0.13 8.91
C ASN A 161 7.62 1.21 9.63
N ALA A 162 8.89 1.59 9.71
CA ALA A 162 9.29 2.80 10.40
C ALA A 162 8.97 4.03 9.57
N THR A 163 9.46 4.09 8.33
CA THR A 163 9.49 5.33 7.56
C THR A 163 9.24 5.10 6.08
N VAL A 164 8.40 5.94 5.49
CA VAL A 164 8.31 6.12 4.03
C VAL A 164 9.10 7.36 3.65
N ILE A 165 9.94 7.24 2.65
CA ILE A 165 10.70 8.34 2.05
C ILE A 165 10.05 8.70 0.71
N ALA A 166 9.48 9.89 0.61
CA ALA A 166 8.88 10.42 -0.60
C ALA A 166 9.87 11.34 -1.32
N MET A 167 10.49 10.84 -2.37
CA MET A 167 11.43 11.61 -3.19
C MET A 167 10.71 12.52 -4.18
N SER A 168 11.28 13.67 -4.47
CA SER A 168 10.77 14.61 -5.47
C SER A 168 10.90 14.07 -6.90
N ALA A 169 12.00 13.36 -7.18
CA ALA A 169 12.28 12.69 -8.45
C ALA A 169 12.97 11.36 -8.20
N LYS A 170 12.86 10.44 -9.16
CA LYS A 170 13.48 9.12 -9.07
C LYS A 170 15.02 9.24 -9.08
N ASN A 171 15.65 8.74 -8.03
CA ASN A 171 17.09 8.61 -7.91
C ASN A 171 17.47 7.17 -7.58
N LYS A 172 17.99 6.44 -8.57
CA LYS A 172 18.36 5.02 -8.42
C LYS A 172 19.48 4.78 -7.39
N GLU A 173 20.36 5.74 -7.18
CA GLU A 173 21.43 5.64 -6.19
C GLU A 173 20.88 5.70 -4.77
N THR A 174 19.97 6.63 -4.53
CA THR A 174 19.27 6.75 -3.25
C THR A 174 18.38 5.52 -3.00
N GLU A 175 17.59 5.08 -4.00
CA GLU A 175 16.78 3.86 -3.89
C GLU A 175 17.64 2.66 -3.45
N ARG A 176 18.73 2.37 -4.18
CA ARG A 176 19.65 1.25 -3.86
C ARG A 176 20.26 1.34 -2.47
N ALA A 177 20.55 2.54 -1.97
CA ALA A 177 21.12 2.71 -0.65
C ALA A 177 20.15 2.31 0.47
N PHE A 178 18.84 2.51 0.26
CA PHE A 178 17.79 2.20 1.24
C PHE A 178 17.13 0.83 1.03
N ASP A 179 17.18 0.22 -0.17
CA ASP A 179 16.48 -1.03 -0.53
C ASP A 179 16.71 -2.18 0.45
N ASN A 180 17.91 -2.26 1.05
CA ASN A 180 18.23 -3.33 2.02
C ASN A 180 17.69 -3.07 3.44
N LEU A 181 17.05 -1.92 3.68
CA LEU A 181 16.47 -1.58 4.98
C LEU A 181 15.00 -1.97 4.99
N GLY A 182 14.67 -3.15 5.55
CA GLY A 182 13.31 -3.69 5.56
C GLY A 182 12.27 -2.88 6.36
N ASN A 183 12.68 -1.85 7.09
CA ASN A 183 11.80 -0.94 7.84
C ASN A 183 11.60 0.41 7.16
N VAL A 184 12.22 0.63 6.00
CA VAL A 184 12.14 1.88 5.22
C VAL A 184 11.65 1.55 3.81
N GLU A 185 10.74 2.34 3.30
CA GLU A 185 10.25 2.27 1.91
C GLU A 185 10.57 3.58 1.20
N VAL A 186 11.14 3.50 0.01
CA VAL A 186 11.49 4.68 -0.79
C VAL A 186 10.61 4.73 -2.02
N ILE A 187 9.92 5.82 -2.21
CA ILE A 187 9.00 6.00 -3.34
C ILE A 187 9.09 7.43 -3.88
N GLU A 188 8.64 7.64 -5.11
CA GLU A 188 8.40 8.99 -5.60
C GLU A 188 7.15 9.59 -4.95
N ALA A 189 7.17 10.89 -4.65
CA ALA A 189 6.05 11.58 -4.00
C ALA A 189 4.73 11.46 -4.78
N ARG A 190 4.80 11.39 -6.12
CA ARG A 190 3.61 11.16 -6.98
C ARG A 190 2.98 9.78 -6.82
N ASN A 191 3.73 8.81 -6.33
CA ASN A 191 3.29 7.43 -6.12
C ASN A 191 2.81 7.16 -4.68
N LEU A 192 2.78 8.20 -3.83
CA LEU A 192 2.23 8.10 -2.49
C LEU A 192 0.79 7.59 -2.54
N ASN A 193 0.50 6.58 -1.74
CA ASN A 193 -0.83 6.03 -1.63
C ASN A 193 -1.29 5.95 -0.16
N PRO A 194 -2.61 6.00 0.10
CA PRO A 194 -3.17 5.93 1.43
C PRO A 194 -2.72 4.71 2.24
N LEU A 195 -2.55 3.56 1.60
CA LEU A 195 -2.19 2.32 2.28
C LEU A 195 -0.77 2.38 2.86
N LEU A 196 0.22 2.82 2.07
CA LEU A 196 1.60 3.00 2.54
C LEU A 196 1.68 3.98 3.72
N LEU A 197 0.96 5.10 3.63
CA LEU A 197 0.94 6.07 4.72
C LEU A 197 0.32 5.54 6.02
N LEU A 198 -0.60 4.57 5.94
CA LEU A 198 -1.18 3.91 7.11
C LEU A 198 -0.28 2.79 7.65
N GLU A 199 0.45 2.10 6.78
CA GLU A 199 1.35 1.01 7.16
C GLU A 199 2.58 1.53 7.92
N TYR A 200 3.15 2.67 7.48
CA TYR A 200 4.37 3.25 8.05
C TYR A 200 4.06 4.39 9.04
N LYS A 201 4.85 4.48 10.10
CA LYS A 201 4.66 5.53 11.10
C LYS A 201 5.10 6.90 10.61
N TYR A 202 6.33 7.03 10.12
CA TYR A 202 6.89 8.31 9.71
C TYR A 202 6.87 8.49 8.20
N LEU A 203 6.76 9.73 7.77
CA LEU A 203 6.86 10.15 6.38
C LEU A 203 7.95 11.22 6.25
N ILE A 204 8.97 10.95 5.46
CA ILE A 204 9.99 11.94 5.08
C ILE A 204 9.65 12.45 3.67
N ILE A 205 9.55 13.75 3.50
CA ILE A 205 9.26 14.37 2.20
C ILE A 205 10.48 15.19 1.76
N GLU A 206 11.08 14.80 0.64
CA GLU A 206 12.16 15.55 0.01
C GLU A 206 11.60 16.75 -0.75
N ASN A 207 12.26 17.89 -0.62
CA ASN A 207 11.98 19.12 -1.34
C ASN A 207 10.48 19.47 -1.43
N PRO A 208 9.85 19.79 -0.27
CA PRO A 208 8.42 20.06 -0.22
C PRO A 208 7.98 21.25 -1.10
N LYS A 209 8.86 22.20 -1.37
CA LYS A 209 8.60 23.32 -2.27
C LYS A 209 8.32 22.87 -3.70
N LEU A 210 9.06 21.87 -4.18
CA LEU A 210 8.89 21.33 -5.53
C LEU A 210 7.60 20.49 -5.63
N ILE A 211 7.23 19.77 -4.58
CA ILE A 211 6.09 18.86 -4.57
C ILE A 211 4.78 19.61 -4.30
N TYR A 212 4.77 20.52 -3.36
CA TYR A 212 3.57 21.22 -2.87
C TYR A 212 3.61 22.72 -3.03
N GLY A 213 4.76 23.33 -3.35
CA GLY A 213 4.89 24.76 -3.60
C GLY A 213 4.16 25.10 -4.88
N LYS A 214 3.09 25.89 -4.79
CA LYS A 214 2.62 26.63 -5.95
C LYS A 214 3.60 27.78 -6.17
N SER A 215 4.23 27.82 -7.35
CA SER A 215 4.82 29.05 -7.89
C SER A 215 3.79 30.17 -7.92
#